data_c8e3ddf973856cb9ca95bca14b6fe560
#
_entry.id   c8e3ddf973856cb9ca95bca14b6fe560
#
_cell.length_a   1.000
_cell.length_b   1.000
_cell.length_c   1.000
_cell.angle_alpha   90.00
_cell.angle_beta   90.00
_cell.angle_gamma   90.00
#
_symmetry.space_group_name_H-M   'P 1'
#
loop_
_entity.id
_entity.type
_entity.pdbx_description
1 polymer ?
#
loop_
_entity_poly.entity_id
_entity_poly.type
_entity_poly.pdbx_seq_one_letter_code
_entity_poly.pdbx_strand_id
1 'polypeptide(L)'
;LEVISEDNPSGRLTNSDLELAAEVLAVGVAISSAPHVKHAPLGTLCDNTPTVSWVDRMASKSKSPTAGRLLRGLAIMLYTCHAGRLTTVHVPGVDNVMADIASRPSKAQTLFCASSPLTDAAFHSSFDSTFPLPDAQAWTLAAVPKWVRYNVFETLRGKRLELQQWT
;
A
#
# COMPACT_ATOMS: atom_id res chain seq x y z
N LEU A 1 -2.02 -16.25 4.35
CA LEU A 1 -2.61 -15.24 5.25
C LEU A 1 -4.02 -15.66 5.63
N GLU A 2 -4.37 -15.49 6.90
CA GLU A 2 -5.68 -15.87 7.43
C GLU A 2 -6.62 -14.67 7.41
N VAL A 3 -7.13 -14.35 6.23
CA VAL A 3 -8.06 -13.23 6.03
C VAL A 3 -9.47 -13.67 6.42
N ILE A 4 -10.21 -12.78 7.07
CA ILE A 4 -11.64 -13.00 7.38
C ILE A 4 -12.41 -12.89 6.07
N SER A 5 -13.15 -13.94 5.72
CA SER A 5 -14.02 -14.02 4.55
C SER A 5 -15.22 -14.92 4.87
N GLU A 6 -16.15 -15.04 3.94
CA GLU A 6 -17.26 -15.99 4.07
C GLU A 6 -16.75 -17.42 4.22
N ASP A 7 -15.68 -17.78 3.49
CA ASP A 7 -15.05 -19.10 3.55
C ASP A 7 -14.13 -19.29 4.76
N ASN A 8 -13.72 -18.19 5.43
CA ASN A 8 -12.84 -18.23 6.60
C ASN A 8 -13.28 -17.21 7.66
N PRO A 9 -14.42 -17.41 8.32
CA PRO A 9 -14.93 -16.46 9.33
C PRO A 9 -14.08 -16.38 10.60
N SER A 10 -13.22 -17.37 10.84
CA SER A 10 -12.27 -17.40 11.96
C SER A 10 -10.91 -16.76 11.63
N GLY A 11 -10.77 -16.15 10.48
CA GLY A 11 -9.56 -15.46 10.07
C GLY A 11 -9.16 -14.34 11.05
N ARG A 12 -7.89 -13.95 11.01
CA ARG A 12 -7.33 -12.95 11.93
C ARG A 12 -7.10 -11.59 11.28
N LEU A 13 -7.16 -11.51 9.95
CA LEU A 13 -6.91 -10.29 9.19
C LEU A 13 -8.22 -9.78 8.59
N THR A 14 -8.52 -8.53 8.83
CA THR A 14 -9.61 -7.83 8.16
C THR A 14 -9.16 -7.24 6.83
N ASN A 15 -10.09 -6.88 5.96
CA ASN A 15 -9.76 -6.13 4.75
C ASN A 15 -9.02 -4.82 5.07
N SER A 16 -9.42 -4.14 6.15
CA SER A 16 -8.75 -2.91 6.58
C SER A 16 -7.30 -3.14 7.05
N ASP A 17 -6.96 -4.32 7.59
CA ASP A 17 -5.56 -4.66 7.89
C ASP A 17 -4.75 -4.81 6.60
N LEU A 18 -5.34 -5.35 5.52
CA LEU A 18 -4.69 -5.49 4.22
C LEU A 18 -4.53 -4.14 3.52
N GLU A 19 -5.55 -3.29 3.56
CA GLU A 19 -5.48 -1.93 3.02
C GLU A 19 -4.41 -1.09 3.75
N LEU A 20 -4.34 -1.21 5.07
CA LEU A 20 -3.26 -0.56 5.84
C LEU A 20 -1.88 -1.13 5.48
N ALA A 21 -1.77 -2.42 5.24
CA ALA A 21 -0.53 -3.02 4.79
C ALA A 21 -0.10 -2.50 3.41
N ALA A 22 -1.05 -2.34 2.48
CA ALA A 22 -0.82 -1.73 1.18
C ALA A 22 -0.34 -0.27 1.30
N GLU A 23 -0.94 0.50 2.21
CA GLU A 23 -0.53 1.87 2.52
C GLU A 23 0.93 1.92 3.01
N VAL A 24 1.32 1.05 3.94
CA VAL A 24 2.70 0.97 4.44
C VAL A 24 3.68 0.62 3.32
N LEU A 25 3.30 -0.30 2.42
CA LEU A 25 4.11 -0.65 1.26
C LEU A 25 4.27 0.54 0.30
N ALA A 26 3.19 1.26 0.00
CA ALA A 26 3.18 2.43 -0.88
C ALA A 26 4.07 3.56 -0.33
N VAL A 27 3.95 3.88 0.96
CA VAL A 27 4.81 4.85 1.64
C VAL A 27 6.27 4.42 1.60
N GLY A 28 6.56 3.13 1.82
CA GLY A 28 7.92 2.59 1.72
C GLY A 28 8.51 2.75 0.32
N VAL A 29 7.72 2.55 -0.73
CA VAL A 29 8.13 2.80 -2.11
C VAL A 29 8.40 4.29 -2.33
N ALA A 30 7.48 5.17 -1.92
CA ALA A 30 7.63 6.61 -2.10
C ALA A 30 8.91 7.15 -1.45
N ILE A 31 9.18 6.77 -0.20
CA ILE A 31 10.40 7.18 0.53
C ILE A 31 11.66 6.67 -0.17
N SER A 32 11.64 5.43 -0.66
CA SER A 32 12.82 4.81 -1.28
C SER A 32 13.09 5.32 -2.69
N SER A 33 12.04 5.68 -3.41
CA SER A 33 12.14 6.18 -4.78
C SER A 33 12.55 7.65 -4.84
N ALA A 34 12.33 8.40 -3.76
CA ALA A 34 12.62 9.83 -3.69
C ALA A 34 13.43 10.22 -2.43
N PRO A 35 14.65 9.70 -2.27
CA PRO A 35 15.45 9.94 -1.06
C PRO A 35 15.85 11.40 -0.86
N HIS A 36 15.71 12.23 -1.89
CA HIS A 36 15.99 13.67 -1.84
C HIS A 36 14.85 14.52 -1.27
N VAL A 37 13.64 13.95 -1.14
CA VAL A 37 12.47 14.66 -0.57
C VAL A 37 12.35 14.47 0.95
N LYS A 38 13.50 14.44 1.64
CA LYS A 38 13.52 14.46 3.11
C LYS A 38 12.72 15.65 3.61
N HIS A 39 11.91 15.40 4.65
CA HIS A 39 11.00 16.39 5.26
C HIS A 39 9.85 16.88 4.37
N ALA A 40 9.75 16.42 3.12
CA ALA A 40 8.60 16.74 2.30
C ALA A 40 7.34 16.04 2.85
N PRO A 41 6.17 16.71 2.82
CA PRO A 41 4.93 16.05 3.16
C PRO A 41 4.61 14.95 2.15
N LEU A 42 4.10 13.83 2.64
CA LEU A 42 3.63 12.72 1.83
C LEU A 42 2.11 12.72 1.80
N GLY A 43 1.53 12.53 0.63
CA GLY A 43 0.09 12.38 0.45
C GLY A 43 -0.24 11.01 -0.13
N THR A 44 -1.25 10.34 0.42
CA THR A 44 -1.77 9.09 -0.10
C THR A 44 -3.28 9.16 -0.26
N LEU A 45 -3.82 8.36 -1.16
CA LEU A 45 -5.24 8.21 -1.39
C LEU A 45 -5.65 6.78 -1.05
N CYS A 46 -6.73 6.63 -0.28
CA CYS A 46 -7.22 5.32 0.15
C CYS A 46 -8.74 5.31 0.18
N ASP A 47 -9.36 4.24 -0.31
CA ASP A 47 -10.82 4.08 -0.30
C ASP A 47 -11.35 3.35 0.94
N ASN A 48 -10.47 2.97 1.85
CA ASN A 48 -10.83 2.33 3.10
C ASN A 48 -10.87 3.34 4.26
N THR A 49 -12.06 3.78 4.63
CA THR A 49 -12.27 4.76 5.71
C THR A 49 -11.60 4.41 7.05
N PRO A 50 -11.63 3.15 7.54
CA PRO A 50 -10.86 2.75 8.71
C PRO A 50 -9.36 3.02 8.57
N THR A 51 -8.76 2.63 7.44
CA THR A 51 -7.32 2.84 7.17
C THR A 51 -6.97 4.32 7.20
N VAL A 52 -7.71 5.17 6.49
CA VAL A 52 -7.53 6.63 6.52
C VAL A 52 -7.54 7.16 7.95
N SER A 53 -8.56 6.80 8.72
CA SER A 53 -8.69 7.23 10.12
C SER A 53 -7.55 6.73 11.02
N TRP A 54 -7.03 5.53 10.76
CA TRP A 54 -5.93 4.96 11.55
C TRP A 54 -4.60 5.62 11.23
N VAL A 55 -4.31 5.87 9.96
CA VAL A 55 -3.07 6.55 9.54
C VAL A 55 -3.07 7.99 10.03
N ASP A 56 -4.17 8.71 9.88
CA ASP A 56 -4.28 10.11 10.32
C ASP A 56 -4.04 10.28 11.83
N ARG A 57 -4.48 9.31 12.63
CA ARG A 57 -4.31 9.30 14.09
C ARG A 57 -3.07 8.54 14.56
N MET A 58 -2.39 7.83 13.67
CA MET A 58 -1.35 6.83 14.02
C MET A 58 -1.82 5.85 15.12
N ALA A 59 -3.10 5.53 15.12
CA ALA A 59 -3.74 4.66 16.11
C ALA A 59 -4.93 3.93 15.52
N SER A 60 -5.08 2.64 15.83
CA SER A 60 -6.25 1.86 15.46
C SER A 60 -7.13 1.59 16.67
N LYS A 61 -8.46 1.57 16.45
CA LYS A 61 -9.44 1.05 17.41
C LYS A 61 -9.74 -0.43 17.17
N SER A 62 -9.08 -1.05 16.20
CA SER A 62 -9.25 -2.47 15.90
C SER A 62 -8.82 -3.33 17.08
N LYS A 63 -9.57 -4.39 17.33
CA LYS A 63 -9.16 -5.44 18.27
C LYS A 63 -7.99 -6.27 17.72
N SER A 64 -7.77 -6.20 16.41
CA SER A 64 -6.63 -6.86 15.76
C SER A 64 -5.33 -6.17 16.16
N PRO A 65 -4.34 -6.90 16.69
CA PRO A 65 -3.04 -6.33 16.99
C PRO A 65 -2.24 -5.98 15.72
N THR A 66 -2.65 -6.46 14.56
CA THR A 66 -1.97 -6.27 13.27
C THR A 66 -1.95 -4.80 12.86
N ALA A 67 -3.11 -4.13 12.88
CA ALA A 67 -3.19 -2.71 12.55
C ALA A 67 -2.26 -1.86 13.44
N GLY A 68 -2.27 -2.10 14.76
CA GLY A 68 -1.39 -1.37 15.68
C GLY A 68 0.10 -1.61 15.41
N ARG A 69 0.48 -2.82 15.01
CA ARG A 69 1.87 -3.16 14.64
C ARG A 69 2.30 -2.51 13.33
N LEU A 70 1.41 -2.51 12.32
CA LEU A 70 1.66 -1.84 11.04
C LEU A 70 1.82 -0.33 11.21
N LEU A 71 0.93 0.31 11.98
CA LEU A 71 1.04 1.74 12.28
C LEU A 71 2.30 2.10 13.04
N ARG A 72 2.72 1.26 14.00
CA ARG A 72 4.00 1.44 14.67
C ARG A 72 5.17 1.34 13.69
N GLY A 73 5.16 0.36 12.79
CA GLY A 73 6.18 0.22 11.75
C GLY A 73 6.21 1.43 10.81
N LEU A 74 5.04 1.91 10.40
CA LEU A 74 4.89 3.11 9.59
C LEU A 74 5.50 4.34 10.30
N ALA A 75 5.15 4.56 11.57
CA ALA A 75 5.70 5.69 12.34
C ALA A 75 7.22 5.63 12.47
N ILE A 76 7.79 4.43 12.69
CA ILE A 76 9.25 4.24 12.74
C ILE A 76 9.87 4.56 11.39
N MET A 77 9.31 4.04 10.31
CA MET A 77 9.80 4.27 8.95
C MET A 77 9.79 5.76 8.59
N LEU A 78 8.69 6.48 8.88
CA LEU A 78 8.61 7.91 8.66
C LEU A 78 9.67 8.67 9.47
N TYR A 79 9.87 8.30 10.72
CA TYR A 79 10.87 8.92 11.59
C TYR A 79 12.30 8.67 11.11
N THR A 80 12.66 7.41 10.87
CA THR A 80 14.04 7.02 10.53
C THR A 80 14.46 7.49 9.14
N CYS A 81 13.53 7.55 8.20
CA CYS A 81 13.76 8.08 6.86
C CYS A 81 13.65 9.60 6.79
N HIS A 82 13.44 10.27 7.91
CA HIS A 82 13.21 11.72 7.95
C HIS A 82 12.13 12.19 6.99
N ALA A 83 11.09 11.40 6.79
CA ALA A 83 9.95 11.79 5.98
C ALA A 83 9.15 12.91 6.68
N GLY A 84 8.50 13.74 5.89
CA GLY A 84 7.60 14.76 6.41
C GLY A 84 6.29 14.15 6.94
N ARG A 85 5.31 15.00 7.18
CA ARG A 85 3.99 14.57 7.62
C ARG A 85 3.33 13.71 6.55
N LEU A 86 2.83 12.55 6.93
CA LEU A 86 1.96 11.73 6.10
C LEU A 86 0.50 12.19 6.29
N THR A 87 -0.20 12.38 5.20
CA THR A 87 -1.64 12.66 5.18
C THR A 87 -2.30 11.69 4.23
N THR A 88 -3.26 10.93 4.71
CA THR A 88 -4.06 10.01 3.89
C THR A 88 -5.46 10.61 3.69
N VAL A 89 -5.88 10.72 2.45
CA VAL A 89 -7.18 11.27 2.08
C VAL A 89 -8.07 10.15 1.58
N HIS A 90 -9.33 10.15 2.04
CA HIS A 90 -10.31 9.20 1.54
C HIS A 90 -10.73 9.56 0.12
N VAL A 91 -10.72 8.57 -0.75
CA VAL A 91 -11.28 8.63 -2.10
C VAL A 91 -12.39 7.58 -2.21
N PRO A 92 -13.56 7.90 -2.77
CA PRO A 92 -14.59 6.90 -3.00
C PRO A 92 -14.05 5.76 -3.88
N GLY A 93 -14.39 4.50 -3.57
CA GLY A 93 -13.88 3.34 -4.31
C GLY A 93 -14.19 3.39 -5.81
N VAL A 94 -15.30 4.04 -6.21
CA VAL A 94 -15.66 4.26 -7.62
C VAL A 94 -14.68 5.19 -8.33
N ASP A 95 -14.00 6.06 -7.61
CA ASP A 95 -13.02 7.01 -8.13
C ASP A 95 -11.58 6.49 -8.02
N ASN A 96 -11.37 5.41 -7.24
CA ASN A 96 -10.06 4.76 -7.06
C ASN A 96 -9.74 3.73 -8.15
N VAL A 97 -10.09 4.07 -9.40
CA VAL A 97 -10.06 3.16 -10.56
C VAL A 97 -8.66 2.60 -10.81
N MET A 98 -7.65 3.44 -10.72
CA MET A 98 -6.26 3.05 -11.02
C MET A 98 -5.75 2.00 -10.03
N ALA A 99 -5.94 2.24 -8.73
CA ALA A 99 -5.52 1.31 -7.70
C ALA A 99 -6.34 0.00 -7.74
N ASP A 100 -7.66 0.09 -7.99
CA ASP A 100 -8.52 -1.09 -8.11
C ASP A 100 -8.12 -1.97 -9.30
N ILE A 101 -7.75 -1.39 -10.43
CA ILE A 101 -7.25 -2.15 -11.59
C ILE A 101 -5.89 -2.76 -11.26
N ALA A 102 -4.96 -1.99 -10.70
CA ALA A 102 -3.63 -2.47 -10.38
C ALA A 102 -3.63 -3.60 -9.33
N SER A 103 -4.58 -3.55 -8.39
CA SER A 103 -4.69 -4.57 -7.32
C SER A 103 -5.35 -5.88 -7.78
N ARG A 104 -6.00 -5.90 -8.95
CA ARG A 104 -6.76 -7.04 -9.47
C ARG A 104 -6.22 -7.52 -10.82
N PRO A 105 -5.26 -8.42 -10.84
CA PRO A 105 -4.66 -8.91 -12.10
C PRO A 105 -5.69 -9.40 -13.12
N SER A 106 -6.79 -10.02 -12.67
CA SER A 106 -7.87 -10.47 -13.56
C SER A 106 -8.61 -9.30 -14.23
N LYS A 107 -8.84 -8.21 -13.54
CA LYS A 107 -9.41 -6.98 -14.14
C LYS A 107 -8.43 -6.30 -15.08
N ALA A 108 -7.17 -6.18 -14.66
CA ALA A 108 -6.12 -5.64 -15.51
C ALA A 108 -5.98 -6.46 -16.80
N GLN A 109 -5.97 -7.79 -16.69
CA GLN A 109 -5.89 -8.68 -17.83
C GLN A 109 -7.10 -8.53 -18.77
N THR A 110 -8.31 -8.35 -18.24
CA THR A 110 -9.52 -8.14 -19.03
C THR A 110 -9.52 -6.76 -19.73
N LEU A 111 -9.14 -5.72 -19.00
CA LEU A 111 -9.09 -4.35 -19.54
C LEU A 111 -8.02 -4.19 -20.62
N PHE A 112 -6.89 -4.83 -20.45
CA PHE A 112 -5.77 -4.74 -21.38
C PHE A 112 -5.78 -5.84 -22.46
N CYS A 113 -6.87 -6.62 -22.53
CA CYS A 113 -7.07 -7.68 -23.52
C CYS A 113 -5.87 -8.64 -23.67
N ALA A 114 -5.14 -8.85 -22.59
CA ALA A 114 -3.97 -9.73 -22.62
C ALA A 114 -4.40 -11.19 -22.64
N SER A 115 -4.19 -11.85 -23.74
CA SER A 115 -4.34 -13.32 -23.87
C SER A 115 -3.23 -14.11 -23.19
N SER A 116 -2.19 -13.44 -22.74
CA SER A 116 -1.03 -13.98 -22.01
C SER A 116 -0.86 -13.29 -20.68
N PRO A 117 -0.15 -13.88 -19.70
CA PRO A 117 0.19 -13.21 -18.45
C PRO A 117 0.82 -11.85 -18.75
N LEU A 118 0.33 -10.80 -18.09
CA LEU A 118 0.88 -9.47 -18.23
C LEU A 118 2.35 -9.49 -17.77
N THR A 119 3.26 -9.23 -18.70
CA THR A 119 4.63 -8.88 -18.37
C THR A 119 4.66 -7.45 -17.83
N ASP A 120 5.70 -7.11 -17.05
CA ASP A 120 5.86 -5.75 -16.53
C ASP A 120 5.82 -4.70 -17.65
N ALA A 121 6.47 -4.97 -18.79
CA ALA A 121 6.47 -4.08 -19.95
C ALA A 121 5.08 -3.93 -20.59
N ALA A 122 4.32 -5.02 -20.70
CA ALA A 122 2.97 -4.98 -21.25
C ALA A 122 2.01 -4.24 -20.32
N PHE A 123 2.12 -4.44 -19.00
CA PHE A 123 1.37 -3.71 -18.00
C PHE A 123 1.65 -2.20 -18.12
N HIS A 124 2.91 -1.81 -18.16
CA HIS A 124 3.34 -0.41 -18.33
C HIS A 124 2.70 0.24 -19.54
N SER A 125 2.94 -0.32 -20.71
CA SER A 125 2.42 0.23 -21.98
C SER A 125 0.89 0.38 -21.96
N SER A 126 0.20 -0.62 -21.42
CA SER A 126 -1.26 -0.61 -21.35
C SER A 126 -1.77 0.37 -20.28
N PHE A 127 -1.08 0.48 -19.15
CA PHE A 127 -1.46 1.41 -18.09
C PHE A 127 -1.23 2.87 -18.53
N ASP A 128 -0.12 3.17 -19.17
CA ASP A 128 0.18 4.49 -19.74
C ASP A 128 -0.87 4.92 -20.79
N SER A 129 -1.31 4.00 -21.63
CA SER A 129 -2.32 4.30 -22.65
C SER A 129 -3.72 4.51 -22.06
N THR A 130 -4.04 3.81 -20.96
CA THR A 130 -5.34 3.88 -20.29
C THR A 130 -5.44 5.10 -19.35
N PHE A 131 -4.34 5.43 -18.69
CA PHE A 131 -4.24 6.53 -17.72
C PHE A 131 -3.07 7.46 -18.08
N PRO A 132 -3.15 8.22 -19.16
CA PRO A 132 -2.08 9.11 -19.58
C PRO A 132 -1.86 10.20 -18.54
N LEU A 133 -0.60 10.41 -18.17
CA LEU A 133 -0.23 11.52 -17.29
C LEU A 133 -0.21 12.84 -18.09
N PRO A 134 -0.57 13.97 -17.46
CA PRO A 134 -0.69 15.26 -18.15
C PRO A 134 0.57 15.71 -18.91
N ASP A 135 1.74 15.39 -18.39
CA ASP A 135 3.03 15.86 -18.91
C ASP A 135 3.85 14.78 -19.61
N ALA A 136 3.22 13.79 -20.20
CA ALA A 136 3.87 12.66 -20.86
C ALA A 136 4.92 11.95 -19.97
N GLN A 137 4.76 12.02 -18.68
CA GLN A 137 5.59 11.28 -17.72
C GLN A 137 5.18 9.80 -17.78
N ALA A 138 6.12 8.96 -18.10
CA ALA A 138 5.88 7.51 -18.10
C ALA A 138 5.63 7.01 -16.67
N TRP A 139 4.70 6.08 -16.55
CA TRP A 139 4.53 5.32 -15.32
C TRP A 139 5.77 4.48 -15.05
N THR A 140 6.24 4.47 -13.82
CA THR A 140 7.40 3.66 -13.44
C THR A 140 6.98 2.61 -12.44
N LEU A 141 7.22 1.33 -12.76
CA LEU A 141 7.10 0.27 -11.79
C LEU A 141 8.22 0.38 -10.77
N ALA A 142 7.86 0.71 -9.54
CA ALA A 142 8.79 0.77 -8.44
C ALA A 142 8.73 -0.52 -7.63
N ALA A 143 9.89 -1.14 -7.43
CA ALA A 143 9.98 -2.31 -6.57
C ALA A 143 9.79 -1.92 -5.10
N VAL A 144 8.94 -2.65 -4.40
CA VAL A 144 8.83 -2.50 -2.94
C VAL A 144 10.17 -2.87 -2.30
N PRO A 145 10.78 -2.01 -1.48
CA PRO A 145 12.03 -2.33 -0.79
C PRO A 145 11.92 -3.66 -0.04
N LYS A 146 12.94 -4.51 -0.16
CA LYS A 146 12.91 -5.87 0.39
C LYS A 146 12.59 -5.88 1.89
N TRP A 147 13.18 -4.94 2.65
CA TRP A 147 12.97 -4.84 4.09
C TRP A 147 11.54 -4.42 4.43
N VAL A 148 10.93 -3.46 3.72
CA VAL A 148 9.53 -3.05 3.93
C VAL A 148 8.61 -4.23 3.66
N ARG A 149 8.79 -4.87 2.52
CA ARG A 149 8.01 -6.05 2.13
C ARG A 149 8.11 -7.15 3.18
N TYR A 150 9.33 -7.50 3.59
CA TYR A 150 9.55 -8.52 4.61
C TYR A 150 8.80 -8.17 5.91
N ASN A 151 8.97 -6.96 6.42
CA ASN A 151 8.39 -6.53 7.69
C ASN A 151 6.86 -6.49 7.66
N VAL A 152 6.28 -6.00 6.58
CA VAL A 152 4.82 -6.00 6.41
C VAL A 152 4.29 -7.43 6.40
N PHE A 153 4.87 -8.34 5.61
CA PHE A 153 4.41 -9.72 5.55
C PHE A 153 4.59 -10.48 6.86
N GLU A 154 5.68 -10.29 7.58
CA GLU A 154 5.88 -10.91 8.89
C GLU A 154 4.87 -10.38 9.93
N THR A 155 4.55 -9.08 9.85
CA THR A 155 3.51 -8.49 10.69
C THR A 155 2.12 -9.08 10.38
N LEU A 156 1.77 -9.24 9.11
CA LEU A 156 0.54 -9.90 8.68
C LEU A 156 0.46 -11.38 9.11
N ARG A 157 1.60 -12.06 9.21
CA ARG A 157 1.71 -13.42 9.78
C ARG A 157 1.61 -13.46 11.31
N GLY A 158 1.45 -12.31 11.95
CA GLY A 158 1.27 -12.19 13.39
C GLY A 158 2.55 -12.01 14.19
N LYS A 159 3.71 -11.85 13.54
CA LYS A 159 4.97 -11.60 14.26
C LYS A 159 4.99 -10.16 14.79
N ARG A 160 5.59 -10.02 15.98
CA ARG A 160 5.95 -8.74 16.54
C ARG A 160 7.38 -8.43 16.15
N LEU A 161 7.58 -7.39 15.38
CA LEU A 161 8.90 -6.94 14.95
C LEU A 161 9.47 -5.90 15.92
N GLU A 162 10.78 -5.96 16.13
CA GLU A 162 11.50 -4.97 16.91
C GLU A 162 11.78 -3.70 16.10
N LEU A 163 12.07 -2.59 16.78
CA LEU A 163 12.32 -1.28 16.15
C LEU A 163 13.39 -1.36 15.06
N GLN A 164 14.48 -2.06 15.32
CA GLN A 164 15.63 -2.19 14.41
C GLN A 164 15.31 -2.88 13.09
N GLN A 165 14.19 -3.59 13.00
CA GLN A 165 13.78 -4.28 11.79
C GLN A 165 13.01 -3.34 10.83
N TRP A 166 12.63 -2.16 11.29
CA TRP A 166 11.92 -1.14 10.52
C TRP A 166 12.81 0.04 10.07
N THR A 167 14.11 -0.11 10.19
CA THR A 167 15.12 0.93 9.85
C THR A 167 16.01 0.52 8.68
#